data_c4bff6f46031a9a19479eac9dbec373f
#
_entry.id   c4bff6f46031a9a19479eac9dbec373f
#
_cell.length_a   1.000
_cell.length_b   1.000
_cell.length_c   1.000
_cell.angle_alpha   90.00
_cell.angle_beta   90.00
_cell.angle_gamma   90.00
#
_symmetry.space_group_name_H-M   'P 1'
#
loop_
_entity.id
_entity.type
_entity.pdbx_description
1 polymer ?
#
loop_
_entity_poly.entity_id
_entity_poly.type
_entity_poly.pdbx_seq_one_letter_code
_entity_poly.pdbx_strand_id
1 'polypeptide(L)'
;ELGMKQLNGSPLKYARHPLVYLVEAADDICYQMMDIEDAHKLKILTTQETQDLLLAYFPDERKAHILDTLKIVSDTNEQIAYLRSSVIGLLIGECTRAFLDNEVQILEGEFEGSLIKHITERPAAAYQHCAEVSFKKIYRSRDVLDIELAGFRIISTLLELMIDAVRSPEKAYSQLLINRVSGQYNMKATAPVSYTHLTLPTIY
;
A
#
# COMPACT_ATOMS: atom_id res chain seq x y z
N GLU A 1 -18.41 20.45 4.88
CA GLU A 1 -19.21 19.22 5.15
C GLU A 1 -19.29 18.41 3.87
N LEU A 2 -18.83 17.15 3.89
CA LEU A 2 -18.72 16.29 2.70
C LEU A 2 -20.06 15.60 2.34
N GLY A 3 -21.16 15.92 3.02
CA GLY A 3 -22.50 15.32 2.76
C GLY A 3 -22.59 13.82 3.00
N MET A 4 -21.63 13.23 3.73
CA MET A 4 -21.61 11.79 3.97
C MET A 4 -22.69 11.37 4.97
N LYS A 5 -23.39 10.25 4.66
CA LYS A 5 -24.43 9.68 5.52
C LYS A 5 -23.82 9.12 6.81
N GLN A 6 -24.35 9.56 7.95
CA GLN A 6 -24.00 8.96 9.24
C GLN A 6 -24.64 7.59 9.37
N LEU A 7 -23.87 6.59 9.78
CA LEU A 7 -24.36 5.24 9.98
C LEU A 7 -25.03 5.08 11.34
N ASN A 8 -26.15 4.38 11.36
CA ASN A 8 -26.94 4.15 12.56
C ASN A 8 -26.13 3.41 13.64
N GLY A 9 -26.22 3.87 14.90
CA GLY A 9 -25.66 3.19 16.08
C GLY A 9 -24.31 3.71 16.56
N SER A 10 -23.64 4.63 15.85
CA SER A 10 -22.42 5.27 16.35
C SER A 10 -22.35 6.74 15.94
N PRO A 11 -22.15 7.67 16.90
CA PRO A 11 -22.11 9.11 16.62
C PRO A 11 -20.93 9.55 15.74
N LEU A 12 -19.91 8.69 15.56
CA LEU A 12 -18.68 9.00 14.82
C LEU A 12 -18.47 8.12 13.59
N LYS A 13 -19.43 7.26 13.20
CA LYS A 13 -19.31 6.39 12.05
C LYS A 13 -20.12 6.92 10.87
N TYR A 14 -19.45 7.18 9.77
CA TYR A 14 -20.02 7.69 8.53
C TYR A 14 -19.83 6.69 7.40
N ALA A 15 -20.72 6.71 6.40
CA ALA A 15 -20.53 6.00 5.16
C ALA A 15 -19.25 6.47 4.48
N ARG A 16 -18.54 5.54 3.87
CA ARG A 16 -17.31 5.85 3.12
C ARG A 16 -17.67 6.55 1.81
N HIS A 17 -16.89 7.56 1.45
CA HIS A 17 -17.07 8.19 0.14
C HIS A 17 -16.76 7.18 -0.99
N PRO A 18 -17.55 7.11 -2.08
CA PRO A 18 -17.33 6.13 -3.15
C PRO A 18 -15.91 6.06 -3.69
N LEU A 19 -15.24 7.20 -3.87
CA LEU A 19 -13.85 7.25 -4.36
C LEU A 19 -12.83 6.61 -3.40
N VAL A 20 -13.15 6.49 -2.12
CA VAL A 20 -12.25 5.84 -1.14
C VAL A 20 -12.03 4.38 -1.48
N TYR A 21 -13.06 3.68 -1.97
CA TYR A 21 -12.94 2.28 -2.40
C TYR A 21 -11.97 2.10 -3.57
N LEU A 22 -11.94 3.07 -4.50
CA LEU A 22 -11.01 3.03 -5.64
C LEU A 22 -9.57 3.30 -5.20
N VAL A 23 -9.36 4.27 -4.31
CA VAL A 23 -8.04 4.59 -3.76
C VAL A 23 -7.50 3.39 -2.95
N GLU A 24 -8.35 2.79 -2.09
CA GLU A 24 -7.99 1.60 -1.33
C GLU A 24 -7.63 0.41 -2.24
N ALA A 25 -8.42 0.16 -3.29
CA ALA A 25 -8.11 -0.90 -4.24
C ALA A 25 -6.78 -0.67 -4.98
N ALA A 26 -6.48 0.58 -5.35
CA ALA A 26 -5.21 0.93 -5.98
C ALA A 26 -4.04 0.69 -5.03
N ASP A 27 -4.18 1.06 -3.76
CA ASP A 27 -3.18 0.85 -2.71
C ASP A 27 -2.97 -0.65 -2.46
N ASP A 28 -4.04 -1.41 -2.23
CA ASP A 28 -4.01 -2.87 -2.02
C ASP A 28 -3.30 -3.60 -3.17
N ILE A 29 -3.62 -3.26 -4.42
CA ILE A 29 -3.03 -3.88 -5.61
C ILE A 29 -1.55 -3.52 -5.74
N CYS A 30 -1.21 -2.24 -5.62
CA CYS A 30 0.17 -1.78 -5.78
C CYS A 30 1.06 -2.35 -4.68
N TYR A 31 0.61 -2.26 -3.42
CA TYR A 31 1.38 -2.72 -2.27
C TYR A 31 1.73 -4.21 -2.41
N GLN A 32 0.71 -5.06 -2.61
CA GLN A 32 0.91 -6.50 -2.75
C GLN A 32 1.86 -6.87 -3.89
N MET A 33 1.71 -6.23 -5.05
CA MET A 33 2.50 -6.58 -6.23
C MET A 33 3.93 -6.05 -6.14
N MET A 34 4.14 -4.88 -5.56
CA MET A 34 5.48 -4.34 -5.34
C MET A 34 6.25 -5.14 -4.30
N ASP A 35 5.61 -5.56 -3.21
CA ASP A 35 6.25 -6.40 -2.19
C ASP A 35 6.77 -7.72 -2.77
N ILE A 36 6.01 -8.36 -3.65
CA ILE A 36 6.44 -9.60 -4.33
C ILE A 36 7.64 -9.35 -5.25
N GLU A 37 7.63 -8.26 -6.02
CA GLU A 37 8.76 -7.89 -6.87
C GLU A 37 10.01 -7.54 -6.06
N ASP A 38 9.85 -6.79 -4.99
CA ASP A 38 10.98 -6.39 -4.14
C ASP A 38 11.56 -7.60 -3.37
N ALA A 39 10.71 -8.53 -2.94
CA ALA A 39 11.16 -9.80 -2.37
C ALA A 39 12.00 -10.62 -3.36
N HIS A 40 11.67 -10.59 -4.66
CA HIS A 40 12.49 -11.19 -5.69
C HIS A 40 13.84 -10.47 -5.84
N LYS A 41 13.83 -9.13 -5.92
CA LYS A 41 15.08 -8.32 -6.01
C LYS A 41 16.00 -8.53 -4.80
N LEU A 42 15.41 -8.65 -3.61
CA LEU A 42 16.12 -8.90 -2.36
C LEU A 42 16.52 -10.39 -2.18
N LYS A 43 16.17 -11.26 -3.14
CA LYS A 43 16.43 -12.71 -3.10
C LYS A 43 15.77 -13.44 -1.91
N ILE A 44 14.71 -12.87 -1.35
CA ILE A 44 13.84 -13.52 -0.35
C ILE A 44 12.98 -14.58 -1.04
N LEU A 45 12.51 -14.28 -2.27
CA LEU A 45 11.85 -15.22 -3.15
C LEU A 45 12.75 -15.55 -4.33
N THR A 46 12.77 -16.81 -4.73
CA THR A 46 13.42 -17.24 -5.97
C THR A 46 12.63 -16.78 -7.19
N THR A 47 13.26 -16.71 -8.34
CA THR A 47 12.59 -16.38 -9.61
C THR A 47 11.40 -17.31 -9.88
N GLN A 48 11.58 -18.63 -9.68
CA GLN A 48 10.53 -19.61 -9.92
C GLN A 48 9.33 -19.38 -8.97
N GLU A 49 9.57 -19.20 -7.67
CA GLU A 49 8.51 -18.91 -6.71
C GLU A 49 7.74 -17.64 -7.08
N THR A 50 8.45 -16.58 -7.49
CA THR A 50 7.84 -15.31 -7.91
C THR A 50 6.99 -15.48 -9.17
N GLN A 51 7.51 -16.20 -10.17
CA GLN A 51 6.75 -16.50 -11.38
C GLN A 51 5.50 -17.33 -11.08
N ASP A 52 5.61 -18.37 -10.26
CA ASP A 52 4.48 -19.24 -9.90
C ASP A 52 3.38 -18.45 -9.17
N LEU A 53 3.76 -17.56 -8.23
CA LEU A 53 2.82 -16.68 -7.54
C LEU A 53 2.07 -15.76 -8.50
N LEU A 54 2.78 -15.10 -9.41
CA LEU A 54 2.19 -14.15 -10.36
C LEU A 54 1.39 -14.85 -11.46
N LEU A 55 1.81 -16.01 -11.92
CA LEU A 55 1.08 -16.81 -12.92
C LEU A 55 -0.22 -17.40 -12.36
N ALA A 56 -0.32 -17.62 -11.05
CA ALA A 56 -1.51 -18.18 -10.43
C ALA A 56 -2.79 -17.36 -10.67
N TYR A 57 -2.67 -16.06 -10.93
CA TYR A 57 -3.79 -15.17 -11.24
C TYR A 57 -4.50 -15.49 -12.56
N PHE A 58 -3.80 -16.14 -13.50
CA PHE A 58 -4.29 -16.33 -14.86
C PHE A 58 -4.83 -17.74 -15.12
N PRO A 59 -5.85 -17.90 -15.98
CA PRO A 59 -6.25 -19.20 -16.49
C PRO A 59 -5.17 -19.81 -17.40
N ASP A 60 -5.18 -21.11 -17.56
CA ASP A 60 -4.09 -21.85 -18.21
C ASP A 60 -3.83 -21.43 -19.67
N GLU A 61 -4.89 -21.06 -20.40
CA GLU A 61 -4.77 -20.52 -21.76
C GLU A 61 -3.96 -19.22 -21.79
N ARG A 62 -4.23 -18.32 -20.85
CA ARG A 62 -3.52 -17.04 -20.76
C ARG A 62 -2.11 -17.21 -20.21
N LYS A 63 -1.90 -18.17 -19.30
CA LYS A 63 -0.54 -18.54 -18.84
C LYS A 63 0.35 -18.97 -20.00
N ALA A 64 -0.16 -19.80 -20.91
CA ALA A 64 0.62 -20.25 -22.05
C ALA A 64 1.10 -19.08 -22.90
N HIS A 65 0.24 -18.12 -23.20
CA HIS A 65 0.61 -16.92 -23.96
C HIS A 65 1.62 -16.04 -23.21
N ILE A 66 1.44 -15.85 -21.89
CA ILE A 66 2.39 -15.12 -21.06
C ILE A 66 3.75 -15.81 -21.06
N LEU A 67 3.79 -17.12 -20.87
CA LEU A 67 5.03 -17.90 -20.89
C LEU A 67 5.76 -17.83 -22.24
N ASP A 68 5.04 -17.81 -23.36
CA ASP A 68 5.64 -17.60 -24.67
C ASP A 68 6.25 -16.20 -24.81
N THR A 69 5.62 -15.20 -24.25
CA THR A 69 6.17 -13.83 -24.19
C THR A 69 7.44 -13.78 -23.34
N LEU A 70 7.45 -14.46 -22.19
CA LEU A 70 8.61 -14.49 -21.29
C LEU A 70 9.85 -15.15 -21.93
N LYS A 71 9.67 -16.08 -22.87
CA LYS A 71 10.79 -16.71 -23.61
C LYS A 71 11.57 -15.71 -24.47
N ILE A 72 10.93 -14.61 -24.87
CA ILE A 72 11.56 -13.57 -25.71
C ILE A 72 12.36 -12.59 -24.85
N VAL A 73 12.00 -12.44 -23.58
CA VAL A 73 12.66 -11.52 -22.63
C VAL A 73 13.79 -12.25 -21.92
N SER A 74 15.04 -11.84 -22.15
CA SER A 74 16.21 -12.49 -21.57
C SER A 74 16.50 -12.10 -20.13
N ASP A 75 16.17 -10.88 -19.72
CA ASP A 75 16.39 -10.38 -18.37
C ASP A 75 15.29 -10.84 -17.41
N THR A 76 15.70 -11.47 -16.31
CA THR A 76 14.78 -12.04 -15.33
C THR A 76 13.96 -10.96 -14.60
N ASN A 77 14.56 -9.80 -14.32
CA ASN A 77 13.84 -8.72 -13.64
C ASN A 77 12.78 -8.11 -14.58
N GLU A 78 13.08 -8.02 -15.88
CA GLU A 78 12.11 -7.59 -16.89
C GLU A 78 10.96 -8.60 -17.02
N GLN A 79 11.25 -9.92 -16.95
CA GLN A 79 10.22 -10.95 -16.91
C GLN A 79 9.29 -10.77 -15.72
N ILE A 80 9.82 -10.55 -14.53
CA ILE A 80 9.02 -10.31 -13.32
C ILE A 80 8.22 -9.00 -13.41
N ALA A 81 8.82 -7.93 -13.93
CA ALA A 81 8.13 -6.66 -14.15
C ALA A 81 6.96 -6.79 -15.13
N TYR A 82 7.13 -7.57 -16.21
CA TYR A 82 6.04 -7.89 -17.15
C TYR A 82 4.91 -8.66 -16.47
N LEU A 83 5.22 -9.70 -15.70
CA LEU A 83 4.24 -10.48 -14.95
C LEU A 83 3.48 -9.59 -13.95
N ARG A 84 4.21 -8.80 -13.16
CA ARG A 84 3.63 -7.83 -12.22
C ARG A 84 2.64 -6.90 -12.93
N SER A 85 3.06 -6.29 -14.04
CA SER A 85 2.21 -5.37 -14.80
C SER A 85 0.96 -6.06 -15.35
N SER A 86 1.10 -7.31 -15.78
CA SER A 86 -0.03 -8.12 -16.25
C SER A 86 -1.03 -8.44 -15.15
N VAL A 87 -0.56 -8.76 -13.93
CA VAL A 87 -1.41 -8.99 -12.76
C VAL A 87 -2.09 -7.71 -12.31
N ILE A 88 -1.36 -6.58 -12.25
CA ILE A 88 -1.96 -5.27 -11.93
C ILE A 88 -3.11 -4.96 -12.90
N GLY A 89 -2.89 -5.11 -14.20
CA GLY A 89 -3.93 -4.87 -15.20
C GLY A 89 -5.16 -5.75 -15.02
N LEU A 90 -4.97 -7.03 -14.66
CA LEU A 90 -6.06 -7.95 -14.35
C LEU A 90 -6.82 -7.49 -13.11
N LEU A 91 -6.13 -7.19 -12.01
CA LEU A 91 -6.74 -6.79 -10.75
C LEU A 91 -7.49 -5.45 -10.85
N ILE A 92 -6.96 -4.49 -11.63
CA ILE A 92 -7.68 -3.24 -11.95
C ILE A 92 -9.02 -3.56 -12.63
N GLY A 93 -9.02 -4.44 -13.63
CA GLY A 93 -10.25 -4.87 -14.31
C GLY A 93 -11.24 -5.56 -13.37
N GLU A 94 -10.76 -6.43 -12.47
CA GLU A 94 -11.58 -7.12 -11.48
C GLU A 94 -12.20 -6.13 -10.46
N CYS A 95 -11.39 -5.23 -9.88
CA CYS A 95 -11.88 -4.23 -8.93
C CYS A 95 -12.84 -3.22 -9.58
N THR A 96 -12.58 -2.83 -10.84
CA THR A 96 -13.50 -1.97 -11.59
C THR A 96 -14.86 -2.65 -11.77
N ARG A 97 -14.89 -3.94 -12.13
CA ARG A 97 -16.12 -4.70 -12.23
C ARG A 97 -16.82 -4.80 -10.88
N ALA A 98 -16.09 -5.16 -9.83
CA ALA A 98 -16.64 -5.22 -8.47
C ALA A 98 -17.24 -3.88 -8.02
N PHE A 99 -16.62 -2.74 -8.38
CA PHE A 99 -17.18 -1.42 -8.11
C PHE A 99 -18.50 -1.17 -8.86
N LEU A 100 -18.54 -1.45 -10.16
CA LEU A 100 -19.73 -1.24 -10.99
C LEU A 100 -20.88 -2.17 -10.60
N ASP A 101 -20.60 -3.42 -10.29
CA ASP A 101 -21.62 -4.40 -9.88
C ASP A 101 -22.24 -4.05 -8.51
N ASN A 102 -21.53 -3.29 -7.69
CA ASN A 102 -21.99 -2.84 -6.36
C ASN A 102 -22.25 -1.32 -6.29
N GLU A 103 -22.37 -0.63 -7.44
CA GLU A 103 -22.51 0.83 -7.51
C GLU A 103 -23.61 1.36 -6.59
N VAL A 104 -24.79 0.75 -6.61
CA VAL A 104 -25.94 1.19 -5.80
C VAL A 104 -25.60 1.11 -4.31
N GLN A 105 -25.06 -0.02 -3.84
CA GLN A 105 -24.69 -0.20 -2.43
C GLN A 105 -23.60 0.76 -1.99
N ILE A 106 -22.64 1.04 -2.87
CA ILE A 106 -21.55 2.00 -2.62
C ILE A 106 -22.12 3.41 -2.47
N LEU A 107 -23.02 3.83 -3.37
CA LEU A 107 -23.63 5.16 -3.34
C LEU A 107 -24.56 5.34 -2.13
N GLU A 108 -25.26 4.28 -1.73
CA GLU A 108 -26.11 4.28 -0.54
C GLU A 108 -25.33 4.14 0.77
N GLY A 109 -24.02 3.84 0.70
CA GLY A 109 -23.15 3.66 1.86
C GLY A 109 -23.37 2.35 2.61
N GLU A 110 -23.88 1.33 1.94
CA GLU A 110 -24.20 0.00 2.47
C GLU A 110 -23.18 -1.07 2.06
N PHE A 111 -22.25 -0.74 1.15
CA PHE A 111 -21.19 -1.66 0.72
C PHE A 111 -20.19 -1.89 1.84
N GLU A 112 -19.94 -3.17 2.15
CA GLU A 112 -19.02 -3.59 3.20
C GLU A 112 -17.71 -4.18 2.64
N GLY A 113 -16.60 -3.88 3.29
CA GLY A 113 -15.27 -4.40 2.94
C GLY A 113 -14.55 -3.56 1.89
N SER A 114 -13.61 -4.18 1.18
CA SER A 114 -12.80 -3.58 0.11
C SER A 114 -13.10 -4.26 -1.22
N LEU A 115 -12.90 -3.57 -2.34
CA LEU A 115 -13.17 -4.10 -3.68
C LEU A 115 -12.39 -5.38 -3.98
N ILE A 116 -11.16 -5.50 -3.49
CA ILE A 116 -10.32 -6.67 -3.67
C ILE A 116 -10.91 -7.95 -3.06
N LYS A 117 -11.86 -7.85 -2.12
CA LYS A 117 -12.57 -8.98 -1.53
C LYS A 117 -13.78 -9.44 -2.36
N HIS A 118 -14.16 -8.65 -3.37
CA HIS A 118 -15.32 -8.90 -4.24
C HIS A 118 -14.91 -9.23 -5.69
N ILE A 119 -13.64 -9.53 -5.93
CA ILE A 119 -13.15 -9.98 -7.24
C ILE A 119 -13.47 -11.46 -7.47
N THR A 120 -13.29 -11.94 -8.70
CA THR A 120 -13.58 -13.35 -9.06
C THR A 120 -12.68 -14.33 -8.30
N GLU A 121 -13.14 -15.58 -8.16
CA GLU A 121 -12.56 -16.60 -7.27
C GLU A 121 -11.06 -16.86 -7.54
N ARG A 122 -10.64 -17.03 -8.79
CA ARG A 122 -9.25 -17.34 -9.11
C ARG A 122 -8.29 -16.21 -8.72
N PRO A 123 -8.49 -14.95 -9.14
CA PRO A 123 -7.65 -13.84 -8.68
C PRO A 123 -7.71 -13.64 -7.17
N ALA A 124 -8.86 -13.85 -6.53
CA ALA A 124 -9.00 -13.76 -5.07
C ALA A 124 -8.14 -14.79 -4.35
N ALA A 125 -8.17 -16.05 -4.80
CA ALA A 125 -7.35 -17.12 -4.23
C ALA A 125 -5.84 -16.85 -4.43
N ALA A 126 -5.45 -16.37 -5.62
CA ALA A 126 -4.07 -16.01 -5.91
C ALA A 126 -3.60 -14.82 -5.04
N TYR A 127 -4.44 -13.80 -4.89
CA TYR A 127 -4.17 -12.64 -4.05
C TYR A 127 -3.97 -13.05 -2.57
N GLN A 128 -4.87 -13.88 -2.05
CA GLN A 128 -4.77 -14.41 -0.70
C GLN A 128 -3.49 -15.22 -0.51
N HIS A 129 -3.13 -16.06 -1.49
CA HIS A 129 -1.89 -16.84 -1.42
C HIS A 129 -0.65 -15.95 -1.41
N CYS A 130 -0.61 -14.90 -2.25
CA CYS A 130 0.46 -13.89 -2.21
C CYS A 130 0.55 -13.23 -0.83
N ALA A 131 -0.58 -12.82 -0.24
CA ALA A 131 -0.61 -12.22 1.09
C ALA A 131 -0.05 -13.16 2.18
N GLU A 132 -0.38 -14.46 2.11
CA GLU A 132 0.17 -15.45 3.04
C GLU A 132 1.69 -15.64 2.88
N VAL A 133 2.18 -15.67 1.64
CA VAL A 133 3.62 -15.76 1.36
C VAL A 133 4.33 -14.51 1.84
N SER A 134 3.79 -13.32 1.57
CA SER A 134 4.32 -12.05 2.06
C SER A 134 4.43 -12.04 3.58
N PHE A 135 3.39 -12.44 4.28
CA PHE A 135 3.39 -12.50 5.74
C PHE A 135 4.42 -13.49 6.29
N LYS A 136 4.52 -14.69 5.68
CA LYS A 136 5.40 -15.75 6.18
C LYS A 136 6.88 -15.54 5.84
N LYS A 137 7.17 -15.08 4.61
CA LYS A 137 8.54 -15.03 4.09
C LYS A 137 9.12 -13.61 4.05
N ILE A 138 8.32 -12.59 3.70
CA ILE A 138 8.81 -11.24 3.50
C ILE A 138 8.84 -10.49 4.83
N TYR A 139 7.67 -10.27 5.44
CA TYR A 139 7.57 -9.45 6.65
C TYR A 139 8.22 -10.07 7.90
N ARG A 140 8.51 -11.36 7.87
CA ARG A 140 9.24 -12.06 8.92
C ARG A 140 10.69 -12.32 8.58
N SER A 141 11.18 -11.86 7.44
CA SER A 141 12.60 -11.97 7.11
C SER A 141 13.42 -11.11 8.09
N ARG A 142 14.60 -11.61 8.45
CA ARG A 142 15.47 -10.90 9.38
C ARG A 142 15.84 -9.51 8.89
N ASP A 143 16.16 -9.39 7.61
CA ASP A 143 16.59 -8.13 7.01
C ASP A 143 15.47 -7.07 7.06
N VAL A 144 14.21 -7.47 6.80
CA VAL A 144 13.05 -6.57 6.90
C VAL A 144 12.80 -6.17 8.35
N LEU A 145 12.82 -7.13 9.29
CA LEU A 145 12.62 -6.84 10.72
C LEU A 145 13.71 -5.92 11.29
N ASP A 146 14.97 -6.09 10.89
CA ASP A 146 16.06 -5.24 11.33
C ASP A 146 15.88 -3.79 10.85
N ILE A 147 15.41 -3.61 9.58
CA ILE A 147 15.07 -2.29 9.02
C ILE A 147 13.86 -1.68 9.72
N GLU A 148 12.81 -2.45 9.97
CA GLU A 148 11.61 -1.95 10.68
C GLU A 148 11.95 -1.49 12.11
N LEU A 149 12.74 -2.27 12.84
CA LEU A 149 13.17 -1.90 14.19
C LEU A 149 14.02 -0.63 14.19
N ALA A 150 14.96 -0.53 13.23
CA ALA A 150 15.77 0.68 13.07
C ALA A 150 14.90 1.89 12.67
N GLY A 151 14.00 1.72 11.72
CA GLY A 151 13.08 2.75 11.25
C GLY A 151 12.16 3.25 12.36
N PHE A 152 11.56 2.35 13.13
CA PHE A 152 10.74 2.71 14.28
C PHE A 152 11.51 3.57 15.27
N ARG A 153 12.75 3.19 15.62
CA ARG A 153 13.59 3.94 16.55
C ARG A 153 13.97 5.31 16.00
N ILE A 154 14.34 5.38 14.73
CA ILE A 154 14.73 6.64 14.07
C ILE A 154 13.53 7.60 14.02
N ILE A 155 12.37 7.13 13.56
CA ILE A 155 11.15 7.96 13.43
C ILE A 155 10.70 8.45 14.81
N SER A 156 10.65 7.58 15.83
CA SER A 156 10.26 7.97 17.19
C SER A 156 11.20 9.04 17.75
N THR A 157 12.52 8.85 17.60
CA THR A 157 13.50 9.83 18.08
C THR A 157 13.39 11.16 17.33
N LEU A 158 13.20 11.14 16.01
CA LEU A 158 13.01 12.37 15.23
C LEU A 158 11.73 13.11 15.65
N LEU A 159 10.62 12.39 15.86
CA LEU A 159 9.37 12.99 16.33
C LEU A 159 9.54 13.64 17.70
N GLU A 160 10.17 12.96 18.66
CA GLU A 160 10.45 13.52 20.00
C GLU A 160 11.29 14.79 19.88
N LEU A 161 12.39 14.77 19.14
CA LEU A 161 13.27 15.91 18.95
C LEU A 161 12.56 17.08 18.25
N MET A 162 11.74 16.82 17.25
CA MET A 162 11.00 17.87 16.53
C MET A 162 9.89 18.48 17.38
N ILE A 163 9.16 17.66 18.14
CA ILE A 163 8.13 18.16 19.08
C ILE A 163 8.77 19.03 20.17
N ASP A 164 9.88 18.60 20.73
CA ASP A 164 10.60 19.38 21.73
C ASP A 164 11.17 20.67 21.14
N ALA A 165 11.64 20.65 19.90
CA ALA A 165 12.11 21.85 19.21
C ALA A 165 10.99 22.88 19.01
N VAL A 166 9.78 22.43 18.63
CA VAL A 166 8.62 23.31 18.45
C VAL A 166 8.13 23.88 19.78
N ARG A 167 8.22 23.09 20.88
CA ARG A 167 7.82 23.53 22.23
C ARG A 167 8.83 24.49 22.89
N SER A 168 10.09 24.44 22.50
CA SER A 168 11.19 25.25 23.06
C SER A 168 12.01 25.89 21.93
N PRO A 169 11.40 26.76 21.11
CA PRO A 169 12.04 27.31 19.92
C PRO A 169 13.20 28.27 20.23
N GLU A 170 13.32 28.74 21.46
CA GLU A 170 14.40 29.63 21.93
C GLU A 170 15.75 28.93 22.08
N LYS A 171 15.77 27.61 22.14
CA LYS A 171 17.03 26.85 22.27
C LYS A 171 17.77 26.79 20.93
N ALA A 172 19.09 26.98 20.97
CA ALA A 172 19.92 26.96 19.76
C ALA A 172 19.78 25.66 18.97
N TYR A 173 19.71 24.51 19.63
CA TYR A 173 19.51 23.21 18.98
C TYR A 173 18.13 23.08 18.33
N SER A 174 17.08 23.63 18.97
CA SER A 174 15.74 23.67 18.42
C SER A 174 15.69 24.46 17.11
N GLN A 175 16.37 25.60 17.05
CA GLN A 175 16.51 26.42 15.84
C GLN A 175 17.15 25.64 14.68
N LEU A 176 18.18 24.84 14.96
CA LEU A 176 18.83 24.01 13.96
C LEU A 176 17.86 22.96 13.39
N LEU A 177 17.07 22.30 14.22
CA LEU A 177 16.08 21.30 13.80
C LEU A 177 14.93 21.93 12.99
N ILE A 178 14.36 23.04 13.48
CA ILE A 178 13.28 23.76 12.80
C ILE A 178 13.72 24.22 11.40
N ASN A 179 14.96 24.74 11.28
CA ASN A 179 15.51 25.20 10.01
C ASN A 179 15.77 24.06 8.99
N ARG A 180 15.75 22.80 9.41
CA ARG A 180 15.85 21.63 8.51
C ARG A 180 14.53 21.31 7.84
N VAL A 181 13.41 21.77 8.38
CA VAL A 181 12.07 21.57 7.79
C VAL A 181 11.86 22.57 6.65
N SER A 182 11.26 22.12 5.56
CA SER A 182 10.95 22.97 4.43
C SER A 182 10.07 24.17 4.85
N GLY A 183 10.42 25.38 4.38
CA GLY A 183 9.71 26.61 4.71
C GLY A 183 8.23 26.66 4.29
N GLN A 184 7.78 25.70 3.46
CA GLN A 184 6.35 25.54 3.15
C GLN A 184 5.51 25.05 4.34
N TYR A 185 6.15 24.45 5.38
CA TYR A 185 5.49 23.99 6.58
C TYR A 185 5.67 25.02 7.70
N ASN A 186 4.55 25.57 8.17
CA ASN A 186 4.58 26.53 9.27
C ASN A 186 4.65 25.81 10.62
N MET A 187 5.83 25.76 11.21
CA MET A 187 6.12 25.09 12.50
C MET A 187 5.60 25.86 13.73
N LYS A 188 4.45 26.52 13.63
CA LYS A 188 3.80 27.12 14.80
C LYS A 188 3.10 26.07 15.64
N ALA A 189 3.35 26.08 16.94
CA ALA A 189 2.86 25.11 17.90
C ALA A 189 1.35 25.19 18.14
N THR A 190 0.57 24.57 17.24
CA THR A 190 -0.77 24.12 17.58
C THR A 190 -0.75 22.59 17.52
N ALA A 191 -0.88 21.92 18.66
CA ALA A 191 -0.61 20.49 18.83
C ALA A 191 -1.22 19.53 17.76
N PRO A 192 -2.46 19.69 17.24
CA PRO A 192 -3.00 18.80 16.22
C PRO A 192 -2.35 18.98 14.83
N VAL A 193 -1.94 20.20 14.49
CA VAL A 193 -1.38 20.54 13.16
C VAL A 193 0.09 20.16 13.08
N SER A 194 0.83 20.24 14.17
CA SER A 194 2.23 19.85 14.25
C SER A 194 2.45 18.36 13.94
N TYR A 195 1.55 17.49 14.40
CA TYR A 195 1.63 16.06 14.13
C TYR A 195 1.47 15.76 12.62
N THR A 196 0.48 16.37 11.99
CA THR A 196 0.25 16.19 10.54
C THR A 196 1.43 16.66 9.69
N HIS A 197 2.03 17.80 10.04
CA HIS A 197 3.16 18.36 9.31
C HIS A 197 4.48 17.61 9.53
N LEU A 198 4.66 16.91 10.66
CA LEU A 198 5.84 16.12 10.95
C LEU A 198 5.79 14.71 10.32
N THR A 199 4.60 14.17 10.07
CA THR A 199 4.42 12.81 9.54
C THR A 199 4.28 12.77 8.02
N LEU A 200 3.66 13.75 7.39
CA LEU A 200 3.44 13.80 5.93
C LEU A 200 4.73 13.85 5.08
N PRO A 201 5.82 14.55 5.47
CA PRO A 201 7.06 14.58 4.67
C PRO A 201 7.88 13.30 4.71
N THR A 202 7.58 12.36 5.59
CA THR A 202 8.33 11.09 5.72
C THR A 202 7.77 9.93 4.88
N ILE A 203 6.72 10.19 4.10
CA ILE A 203 6.04 9.18 3.26
C ILE A 203 6.47 9.27 1.78
N TYR A 204 7.47 10.11 1.43
CA TYR A 204 8.03 10.21 0.08
C TYR A 204 9.49 9.83 0.02
#